data_39fda3fbe38e81e3355471e31e7c00ae
#
_entry.id   39fda3fbe38e81e3355471e31e7c00ae
#
_cell.length_a   1.000
_cell.length_b   1.000
_cell.length_c   1.000
_cell.angle_alpha   90.00
_cell.angle_beta   90.00
_cell.angle_gamma   90.00
#
_symmetry.space_group_name_H-M   'P 1'
#
loop_
_entity.id
_entity.type
_entity.pdbx_description
1 polymer ?
#
loop_
_entity_poly.entity_id
_entity_poly.type
_entity_poly.pdbx_seq_one_letter_code
_entity_poly.pdbx_strand_id
1 'polypeptide(L)'
;MVFKSKILTFAAAGQLSWALSHPPAACAGVALEQLGAAGTPQAVSLPAVPDAGPRGAAARFDPPAEEMVMLQGFHWYADDYWYKPPRGWWGVLAAKAPEVARAGFGLVWFPPVSRGSYYPTEWYNLDSQWGKKEVLAEAVGAMHSAGVKVLADIVLNHRNGSTNWLDFRNPDWPSDVIANNDEVWAQPAYAGLPRSPNSDEGQGDFGARDIDHRNPLVQADAGKFLRWLRSSLGFDGWRYDMVKGYPARYVGLYNEASAPFFSVGEYYDANRQLLADWIDGTDASADKSNASSAFDFATRYALVGAVESENYEQLNDNGRPSGLIGWWPAKAVTFVENHDTSPRDPGFITGAPAEYRTQRLMGYAYILTHPGLPCVFWPHFFDWGTDYRRAIEKLIAVRRSAGITAVSPVRVLAASTGLYTSVTDGKYRQVALKLGRNRDWTPGEGWALEASGERYAVWSK
;
A
#
# COMPACT_ATOMS: atom_id res chain seq x y z
N MET A 1 36.63 -1.95 -24.78
CA MET A 1 36.85 -0.53 -24.95
C MET A 1 35.50 0.18 -25.04
N VAL A 2 35.19 0.85 -23.99
CA VAL A 2 34.27 2.01 -23.85
C VAL A 2 33.01 2.05 -24.72
N PHE A 3 31.88 1.59 -24.14
CA PHE A 3 30.58 2.22 -24.22
C PHE A 3 29.81 1.85 -22.94
N LYS A 4 30.09 2.57 -21.88
CA LYS A 4 29.31 2.58 -20.63
C LYS A 4 28.80 3.98 -20.40
N SER A 5 27.55 4.03 -19.92
CA SER A 5 27.01 5.17 -19.21
C SER A 5 26.46 6.33 -20.03
N LYS A 6 25.14 6.35 -20.26
CA LYS A 6 24.32 7.58 -20.37
C LYS A 6 22.79 7.37 -20.32
N ILE A 7 22.26 6.35 -19.68
CA ILE A 7 20.78 6.17 -19.62
C ILE A 7 20.21 6.15 -18.17
N LEU A 8 21.01 6.41 -17.15
CA LEU A 8 20.57 6.22 -15.75
C LEU A 8 20.40 7.51 -14.92
N THR A 9 20.30 8.70 -15.53
CA THR A 9 20.28 9.94 -14.75
C THR A 9 18.97 10.75 -14.84
N PHE A 10 17.94 10.29 -15.52
CA PHE A 10 16.71 11.08 -15.71
C PHE A 10 15.50 10.67 -14.86
N ALA A 11 15.44 9.49 -14.32
CA ALA A 11 14.27 9.05 -13.53
C ALA A 11 14.30 9.46 -12.04
N ALA A 12 15.46 9.81 -11.50
CA ALA A 12 15.60 10.14 -10.06
C ALA A 12 15.39 11.63 -9.71
N ALA A 13 15.37 12.52 -10.69
CA ALA A 13 15.28 13.96 -10.42
C ALA A 13 13.84 14.51 -10.33
N GLY A 14 12.85 13.80 -10.82
CA GLY A 14 11.46 14.29 -10.87
C GLY A 14 10.70 14.23 -9.54
N GLN A 15 11.00 13.29 -8.66
CA GLN A 15 10.24 13.10 -7.41
C GLN A 15 10.76 13.88 -6.19
N LEU A 16 12.01 14.35 -6.21
CA LEU A 16 12.59 15.13 -5.10
C LEU A 16 12.31 16.64 -5.17
N SER A 17 11.87 17.17 -6.30
CA SER A 17 11.63 18.61 -6.43
C SER A 17 10.25 19.08 -5.96
N TRP A 18 9.31 18.18 -5.70
CA TRP A 18 7.93 18.55 -5.29
C TRP A 18 7.77 18.83 -3.79
N ALA A 19 8.66 18.33 -2.97
CA ALA A 19 8.55 18.50 -1.51
C ALA A 19 9.06 19.86 -0.99
N LEU A 20 9.73 20.67 -1.79
CA LEU A 20 10.46 21.87 -1.31
C LEU A 20 10.07 23.22 -1.96
N SER A 21 9.06 23.30 -2.82
CA SER A 21 8.84 24.55 -3.59
C SER A 21 7.44 25.17 -3.62
N HIS A 22 6.53 24.87 -2.70
CA HIS A 22 5.25 25.60 -2.64
C HIS A 22 4.89 26.01 -1.21
N PRO A 23 4.83 27.34 -0.91
CA PRO A 23 4.20 27.83 0.31
C PRO A 23 2.68 27.73 0.22
N PRO A 24 1.94 27.67 1.36
CA PRO A 24 0.50 27.52 1.34
C PRO A 24 -0.18 28.77 0.76
N ALA A 25 -0.97 28.59 -0.28
CA ALA A 25 -1.81 29.64 -0.84
C ALA A 25 -3.06 29.86 0.05
N ALA A 26 -3.30 31.11 0.38
CA ALA A 26 -4.44 31.57 1.16
C ALA A 26 -5.77 31.34 0.39
N CYS A 27 -6.79 30.93 1.12
CA CYS A 27 -8.18 30.82 0.66
C CYS A 27 -8.70 32.14 0.12
N ALA A 28 -9.10 32.17 -1.15
CA ALA A 28 -10.03 33.14 -1.69
C ALA A 28 -11.21 32.38 -2.27
N GLY A 29 -12.40 32.62 -1.71
CA GLY A 29 -13.65 32.01 -2.12
C GLY A 29 -14.06 32.46 -3.53
N VAL A 30 -14.52 31.52 -4.34
CA VAL A 30 -15.23 31.78 -5.58
C VAL A 30 -16.59 31.09 -5.52
N ALA A 31 -17.61 31.87 -5.83
CA ALA A 31 -19.03 31.49 -5.76
C ALA A 31 -19.36 30.39 -6.79
N LEU A 32 -20.20 29.44 -6.35
CA LEU A 32 -20.84 28.44 -7.20
C LEU A 32 -21.93 29.12 -8.07
N GLU A 33 -21.69 29.21 -9.36
CA GLU A 33 -22.76 29.39 -10.34
C GLU A 33 -23.09 28.06 -11.04
N GLN A 34 -24.38 27.88 -11.23
CA GLN A 34 -25.06 26.67 -11.69
C GLN A 34 -24.55 26.20 -13.09
N LEU A 35 -24.16 24.96 -13.21
CA LEU A 35 -24.08 24.26 -14.47
C LEU A 35 -25.13 23.13 -14.50
N GLY A 36 -25.91 23.15 -15.56
CA GLY A 36 -27.08 22.34 -15.78
C GLY A 36 -26.82 20.84 -15.83
N ALA A 37 -27.89 20.09 -15.52
CA ALA A 37 -27.94 18.64 -15.49
C ALA A 37 -27.56 18.01 -16.83
N ALA A 38 -26.41 17.33 -16.86
CA ALA A 38 -26.08 16.37 -17.90
C ALA A 38 -26.51 14.98 -17.43
N GLY A 39 -27.23 14.26 -18.32
CA GLY A 39 -27.88 13.00 -18.04
C GLY A 39 -26.97 11.93 -17.43
N THR A 40 -27.51 11.17 -16.50
CA THR A 40 -26.92 9.98 -15.89
C THR A 40 -26.51 8.98 -16.96
N PRO A 41 -25.24 8.50 -16.96
CA PRO A 41 -24.85 7.37 -17.82
C PRO A 41 -25.58 6.11 -17.36
N GLN A 42 -26.25 5.43 -18.28
CA GLN A 42 -26.83 4.11 -18.01
C GLN A 42 -25.73 3.14 -17.59
N ALA A 43 -25.93 2.48 -16.45
CA ALA A 43 -25.07 1.39 -15.99
C ALA A 43 -25.13 0.24 -17.02
N VAL A 44 -24.00 -0.07 -17.64
CA VAL A 44 -23.84 -1.26 -18.46
C VAL A 44 -23.70 -2.44 -17.50
N SER A 45 -24.76 -3.26 -17.40
CA SER A 45 -24.70 -4.52 -16.66
C SER A 45 -23.77 -5.49 -17.39
N LEU A 46 -22.67 -5.87 -16.74
CA LEU A 46 -21.78 -6.92 -17.22
C LEU A 46 -22.51 -8.28 -17.19
N PRO A 47 -22.28 -9.17 -18.17
CA PRO A 47 -22.91 -10.49 -18.17
C PRO A 47 -22.47 -11.30 -16.94
N ALA A 48 -23.43 -11.96 -16.28
CA ALA A 48 -23.19 -12.83 -15.14
C ALA A 48 -22.20 -13.93 -15.48
N VAL A 49 -21.15 -14.07 -14.66
CA VAL A 49 -20.18 -15.18 -14.74
C VAL A 49 -20.86 -16.45 -14.23
N PRO A 50 -20.77 -17.61 -14.90
CA PRO A 50 -21.29 -18.87 -14.38
C PRO A 50 -20.66 -19.21 -13.03
N ASP A 51 -21.50 -19.55 -12.07
CA ASP A 51 -21.14 -19.96 -10.71
C ASP A 51 -20.21 -21.18 -10.75
N ALA A 52 -18.97 -21.02 -10.29
CA ALA A 52 -18.07 -22.16 -10.07
C ALA A 52 -18.51 -22.80 -8.76
N GLY A 53 -19.19 -23.93 -8.86
CA GLY A 53 -19.74 -24.68 -7.76
C GLY A 53 -18.77 -24.91 -6.58
N PRO A 54 -19.30 -25.28 -5.40
CA PRO A 54 -18.59 -25.25 -4.13
C PRO A 54 -17.43 -26.26 -4.11
N ARG A 55 -16.20 -25.76 -4.00
CA ARG A 55 -15.07 -26.58 -3.57
C ARG A 55 -15.23 -26.81 -2.05
N GLY A 56 -15.61 -28.01 -1.69
CA GLY A 56 -15.61 -28.46 -0.30
C GLY A 56 -14.19 -28.46 0.27
N ALA A 57 -13.88 -27.43 1.02
CA ALA A 57 -12.78 -27.39 1.99
C ALA A 57 -13.41 -26.95 3.30
N ALA A 58 -13.07 -27.65 4.39
CA ALA A 58 -13.49 -27.30 5.73
C ALA A 58 -13.24 -25.81 5.96
N ALA A 59 -14.27 -25.08 6.42
CA ALA A 59 -14.19 -23.67 6.74
C ALA A 59 -13.10 -23.47 7.80
N ARG A 60 -11.88 -23.12 7.36
CA ARG A 60 -10.92 -22.47 8.25
C ARG A 60 -11.52 -21.10 8.55
N PHE A 61 -11.63 -20.78 9.82
CA PHE A 61 -11.99 -19.45 10.28
C PHE A 61 -10.89 -18.50 9.76
N ASP A 62 -11.11 -17.86 8.62
CA ASP A 62 -10.25 -16.81 8.12
C ASP A 62 -10.53 -15.56 8.96
N PRO A 63 -9.56 -15.04 9.75
CA PRO A 63 -9.76 -13.79 10.46
C PRO A 63 -10.03 -12.68 9.43
N PRO A 64 -10.94 -11.73 9.73
CA PRO A 64 -11.17 -10.59 8.86
C PRO A 64 -9.86 -9.76 8.71
N ALA A 65 -9.71 -9.05 7.59
CA ALA A 65 -8.49 -8.27 7.32
C ALA A 65 -8.12 -7.31 8.46
N GLU A 66 -9.11 -6.76 9.16
CA GLU A 66 -8.93 -5.85 10.29
C GLU A 66 -8.20 -6.44 11.51
N GLU A 67 -8.09 -7.77 11.59
CA GLU A 67 -7.34 -8.48 12.65
C GLU A 67 -5.92 -8.84 12.21
N MET A 68 -5.56 -8.63 10.95
CA MET A 68 -4.30 -9.07 10.37
C MET A 68 -3.17 -8.05 10.56
N VAL A 69 -1.95 -8.53 10.39
CA VAL A 69 -0.75 -7.74 10.16
C VAL A 69 -0.27 -8.04 8.75
N MET A 70 0.01 -7.00 7.98
CA MET A 70 0.51 -7.10 6.60
C MET A 70 2.03 -7.06 6.58
N LEU A 71 2.63 -7.80 5.66
CA LEU A 71 4.02 -7.66 5.25
C LEU A 71 4.06 -7.08 3.83
N GLN A 72 4.77 -5.98 3.60
CA GLN A 72 5.21 -5.63 2.25
C GLN A 72 6.34 -6.58 1.86
N GLY A 73 6.09 -7.46 0.89
CA GLY A 73 6.94 -8.60 0.57
C GLY A 73 8.12 -8.27 -0.36
N PHE A 74 8.58 -7.03 -0.47
CA PHE A 74 9.65 -6.62 -1.38
C PHE A 74 10.25 -5.26 -1.03
N HIS A 75 11.35 -4.92 -1.72
CA HIS A 75 12.01 -3.61 -1.73
C HIS A 75 12.56 -3.30 -3.13
N TRP A 76 13.02 -2.07 -3.38
CA TRP A 76 13.47 -1.64 -4.71
C TRP A 76 14.58 -2.51 -5.33
N TYR A 77 15.42 -3.15 -4.51
CA TYR A 77 16.56 -3.95 -4.96
C TYR A 77 16.27 -5.46 -4.93
N ALA A 78 15.02 -5.85 -4.75
CA ALA A 78 14.62 -7.25 -4.66
C ALA A 78 14.46 -7.94 -6.02
N ASP A 79 14.44 -7.19 -7.11
CA ASP A 79 14.27 -7.73 -8.44
C ASP A 79 15.52 -8.49 -8.94
N ASP A 80 15.36 -9.19 -10.04
CA ASP A 80 16.41 -10.01 -10.64
C ASP A 80 17.62 -9.18 -11.12
N TYR A 81 17.42 -7.88 -11.36
CA TYR A 81 18.51 -6.99 -11.81
C TYR A 81 19.53 -6.72 -10.71
N TRP A 82 19.10 -6.49 -9.46
CA TRP A 82 19.96 -6.11 -8.34
C TRP A 82 20.33 -7.28 -7.44
N TYR A 83 19.40 -8.13 -7.10
CA TYR A 83 19.56 -9.20 -6.12
C TYR A 83 19.82 -10.57 -6.76
N LYS A 84 19.27 -10.84 -7.94
CA LYS A 84 19.42 -12.06 -8.76
C LYS A 84 19.30 -13.38 -7.98
N PRO A 85 18.24 -13.59 -7.21
CA PRO A 85 18.02 -14.87 -6.57
C PRO A 85 17.80 -15.96 -7.65
N PRO A 86 18.26 -17.21 -7.43
CA PRO A 86 18.27 -18.27 -8.47
C PRO A 86 16.93 -18.57 -9.13
N ARG A 87 15.82 -18.30 -8.42
CA ARG A 87 14.44 -18.50 -8.91
C ARG A 87 13.64 -17.19 -8.99
N GLY A 88 14.35 -16.06 -9.07
CA GLY A 88 13.76 -14.74 -8.94
C GLY A 88 13.21 -14.47 -7.54
N TRP A 89 12.65 -13.28 -7.35
CA TRP A 89 12.11 -12.88 -6.05
C TRP A 89 10.91 -13.74 -5.61
N TRP A 90 10.13 -14.25 -6.57
CA TRP A 90 9.04 -15.18 -6.27
C TRP A 90 9.52 -16.44 -5.54
N GLY A 91 10.73 -16.94 -5.89
CA GLY A 91 11.35 -18.06 -5.19
C GLY A 91 11.73 -17.74 -3.75
N VAL A 92 12.14 -16.50 -3.47
CA VAL A 92 12.42 -16.01 -2.11
C VAL A 92 11.12 -15.97 -1.30
N LEU A 93 10.06 -15.41 -1.86
CA LEU A 93 8.74 -15.33 -1.19
C LEU A 93 8.18 -16.73 -0.91
N ALA A 94 8.26 -17.66 -1.86
CA ALA A 94 7.85 -19.05 -1.65
C ALA A 94 8.60 -19.70 -0.49
N ALA A 95 9.94 -19.57 -0.47
CA ALA A 95 10.77 -20.15 0.58
C ALA A 95 10.51 -19.52 1.97
N LYS A 96 10.12 -18.25 2.03
CA LYS A 96 9.87 -17.51 3.28
C LYS A 96 8.45 -17.66 3.82
N ALA A 97 7.52 -18.23 3.07
CA ALA A 97 6.13 -18.36 3.49
C ALA A 97 5.94 -18.98 4.90
N PRO A 98 6.65 -20.08 5.30
CA PRO A 98 6.53 -20.61 6.65
C PRO A 98 7.04 -19.65 7.74
N GLU A 99 8.07 -18.85 7.44
CA GLU A 99 8.60 -17.86 8.40
C GLU A 99 7.63 -16.69 8.58
N VAL A 100 7.04 -16.21 7.47
CA VAL A 100 6.02 -15.15 7.45
C VAL A 100 4.82 -15.55 8.32
N ALA A 101 4.30 -16.76 8.12
CA ALA A 101 3.17 -17.27 8.93
C ALA A 101 3.52 -17.40 10.42
N ARG A 102 4.69 -17.98 10.75
CA ARG A 102 5.13 -18.13 12.15
C ARG A 102 5.30 -16.79 12.87
N ALA A 103 5.76 -15.76 12.16
CA ALA A 103 5.89 -14.41 12.70
C ALA A 103 4.54 -13.74 12.98
N GLY A 104 3.44 -14.29 12.46
CA GLY A 104 2.08 -13.82 12.70
C GLY A 104 1.54 -12.87 11.65
N PHE A 105 2.17 -12.77 10.48
CA PHE A 105 1.59 -12.08 9.34
C PHE A 105 0.42 -12.90 8.77
N GLY A 106 -0.70 -12.24 8.53
CA GLY A 106 -1.88 -12.82 7.89
C GLY A 106 -2.05 -12.41 6.43
N LEU A 107 -1.30 -11.41 6.00
CA LEU A 107 -1.42 -10.80 4.68
C LEU A 107 -0.04 -10.39 4.15
N VAL A 108 0.23 -10.65 2.87
CA VAL A 108 1.47 -10.20 2.21
C VAL A 108 1.14 -9.47 0.91
N TRP A 109 1.71 -8.29 0.73
CA TRP A 109 1.66 -7.52 -0.50
C TRP A 109 2.88 -7.88 -1.36
N PHE A 110 2.63 -8.50 -2.52
CA PHE A 110 3.62 -8.83 -3.55
C PHE A 110 3.87 -7.63 -4.48
N PRO A 111 5.08 -7.49 -5.07
CA PRO A 111 5.37 -6.43 -6.04
C PRO A 111 4.53 -6.58 -7.32
N PRO A 112 4.52 -5.55 -8.22
CA PRO A 112 3.74 -5.61 -9.45
C PRO A 112 4.05 -6.86 -10.29
N VAL A 113 3.00 -7.63 -10.59
CA VAL A 113 3.13 -8.98 -11.17
C VAL A 113 3.39 -8.96 -12.68
N SER A 114 2.92 -7.94 -13.36
CA SER A 114 2.97 -7.82 -14.82
C SER A 114 4.37 -7.49 -15.32
N ARG A 115 4.67 -7.90 -16.55
CA ARG A 115 5.89 -7.51 -17.25
C ARG A 115 6.02 -6.00 -17.31
N GLY A 116 7.19 -5.48 -16.94
CA GLY A 116 7.47 -4.05 -16.82
C GLY A 116 7.26 -3.51 -15.41
N SER A 117 6.72 -4.32 -14.48
CA SER A 117 6.51 -3.94 -13.08
C SER A 117 5.69 -2.65 -12.93
N TYR A 118 6.25 -1.58 -12.34
CA TYR A 118 5.59 -0.28 -12.20
C TYR A 118 5.40 0.48 -13.53
N TYR A 119 5.94 -0.02 -14.64
CA TYR A 119 5.70 0.48 -16.01
C TYR A 119 5.19 -0.66 -16.87
N PRO A 120 3.97 -1.20 -16.62
CA PRO A 120 3.50 -2.44 -17.21
C PRO A 120 3.37 -2.31 -18.74
N THR A 121 3.97 -3.25 -19.44
CA THR A 121 3.90 -3.34 -20.91
C THR A 121 2.88 -4.39 -21.37
N GLU A 122 2.82 -5.52 -20.68
CA GLU A 122 1.94 -6.65 -20.97
C GLU A 122 1.29 -7.17 -19.69
N TRP A 123 0.00 -6.90 -19.48
CA TRP A 123 -0.67 -7.24 -18.22
C TRP A 123 -0.70 -8.74 -17.91
N TYR A 124 -0.97 -9.59 -18.90
CA TYR A 124 -1.08 -11.04 -18.73
C TYR A 124 0.26 -11.79 -18.87
N ASN A 125 1.33 -11.08 -19.21
CA ASN A 125 2.67 -11.63 -19.19
C ASN A 125 3.28 -11.46 -17.79
N LEU A 126 3.32 -12.54 -17.02
CA LEU A 126 3.82 -12.56 -15.65
C LEU A 126 5.28 -13.00 -15.54
N ASP A 127 5.95 -13.20 -16.67
CA ASP A 127 7.40 -13.33 -16.73
C ASP A 127 8.01 -11.92 -16.63
N SER A 128 8.41 -11.57 -15.43
CA SER A 128 8.87 -10.21 -15.08
C SER A 128 10.27 -10.22 -14.46
N GLN A 129 10.78 -9.07 -14.10
CA GLN A 129 12.03 -8.95 -13.34
C GLN A 129 12.00 -9.66 -11.96
N TRP A 130 10.82 -9.97 -11.45
CA TRP A 130 10.65 -10.68 -10.18
C TRP A 130 10.77 -12.20 -10.33
N GLY A 131 10.72 -12.72 -11.55
CA GLY A 131 10.82 -14.14 -11.87
C GLY A 131 9.76 -14.64 -12.83
N LYS A 132 9.66 -15.96 -12.96
CA LYS A 132 8.75 -16.65 -13.89
C LYS A 132 7.35 -16.84 -13.30
N LYS A 133 6.34 -16.87 -14.18
CA LYS A 133 4.92 -17.07 -13.82
C LYS A 133 4.70 -18.33 -12.97
N GLU A 134 5.37 -19.43 -13.32
CA GLU A 134 5.24 -20.70 -12.58
C GLU A 134 5.73 -20.55 -11.14
N VAL A 135 6.82 -19.81 -10.92
CA VAL A 135 7.38 -19.55 -9.59
C VAL A 135 6.50 -18.58 -8.82
N LEU A 136 5.85 -17.62 -9.49
CA LEU A 136 4.82 -16.77 -8.88
C LEU A 136 3.64 -17.60 -8.36
N ALA A 137 3.13 -18.52 -9.18
CA ALA A 137 2.05 -19.41 -8.76
C ALA A 137 2.44 -20.29 -7.55
N GLU A 138 3.68 -20.79 -7.53
CA GLU A 138 4.22 -21.50 -6.37
C GLU A 138 4.30 -20.60 -5.12
N ALA A 139 4.71 -19.34 -5.28
CA ALA A 139 4.81 -18.40 -4.16
C ALA A 139 3.44 -18.10 -3.54
N VAL A 140 2.43 -17.85 -4.37
CA VAL A 140 1.04 -17.69 -3.91
C VAL A 140 0.55 -18.95 -3.21
N GLY A 141 0.76 -20.12 -3.82
CA GLY A 141 0.39 -21.42 -3.22
C GLY A 141 1.10 -21.72 -1.90
N ALA A 142 2.37 -21.35 -1.76
CA ALA A 142 3.14 -21.50 -0.53
C ALA A 142 2.59 -20.61 0.61
N MET A 143 2.25 -19.35 0.29
CA MET A 143 1.60 -18.46 1.26
C MET A 143 0.26 -19.00 1.72
N HIS A 144 -0.59 -19.45 0.80
CA HIS A 144 -1.89 -20.05 1.13
C HIS A 144 -1.73 -21.34 1.99
N SER A 145 -0.77 -22.19 1.65
CA SER A 145 -0.47 -23.39 2.43
C SER A 145 -0.04 -23.05 3.86
N ALA A 146 0.58 -21.90 4.05
CA ALA A 146 0.96 -21.38 5.36
C ALA A 146 -0.18 -20.59 6.07
N GLY A 147 -1.34 -20.40 5.42
CA GLY A 147 -2.48 -19.66 5.96
C GLY A 147 -2.35 -18.15 5.81
N VAL A 148 -1.54 -17.67 4.87
CA VAL A 148 -1.30 -16.23 4.59
C VAL A 148 -1.97 -15.85 3.29
N LYS A 149 -2.74 -14.76 3.29
CA LYS A 149 -3.37 -14.18 2.10
C LYS A 149 -2.40 -13.30 1.32
N VAL A 150 -2.62 -13.18 0.00
CA VAL A 150 -1.69 -12.50 -0.90
C VAL A 150 -2.39 -11.39 -1.67
N LEU A 151 -1.85 -10.17 -1.61
CA LEU A 151 -2.25 -9.05 -2.46
C LEU A 151 -1.29 -8.91 -3.63
N ALA A 152 -1.83 -8.70 -4.83
CA ALA A 152 -1.03 -8.24 -5.97
C ALA A 152 -0.96 -6.71 -5.99
N ASP A 153 0.20 -6.17 -6.35
CA ASP A 153 0.35 -4.77 -6.71
C ASP A 153 -0.17 -4.55 -8.13
N ILE A 154 -1.10 -3.62 -8.31
CA ILE A 154 -1.86 -3.40 -9.54
C ILE A 154 -1.64 -1.96 -10.03
N VAL A 155 -0.98 -1.83 -11.17
CA VAL A 155 -0.72 -0.56 -11.84
C VAL A 155 -1.76 -0.37 -12.94
N LEU A 156 -2.71 0.53 -12.73
CA LEU A 156 -3.77 0.86 -13.69
C LEU A 156 -3.76 2.32 -14.13
N ASN A 157 -3.03 3.19 -13.43
CA ASN A 157 -2.94 4.60 -13.81
C ASN A 157 -2.36 4.78 -15.21
N HIS A 158 -1.33 4.02 -15.53
CA HIS A 158 -0.53 4.18 -16.74
C HIS A 158 -0.07 2.83 -17.30
N ARG A 159 0.37 2.87 -18.56
CA ARG A 159 0.89 1.71 -19.27
C ARG A 159 1.90 2.12 -20.35
N ASN A 160 2.91 1.30 -20.56
CA ASN A 160 3.81 1.45 -21.71
C ASN A 160 3.47 0.47 -22.84
N GLY A 161 3.80 0.84 -24.07
CA GLY A 161 3.83 -0.10 -25.18
C GLY A 161 5.00 -1.09 -25.04
N SER A 162 4.96 -2.16 -25.82
CA SER A 162 5.92 -3.27 -25.71
C SER A 162 7.26 -2.95 -26.40
N THR A 163 7.24 -2.26 -27.55
CA THR A 163 8.43 -1.89 -28.34
C THR A 163 8.50 -0.41 -28.68
N ASN A 164 7.38 0.29 -28.60
CA ASN A 164 7.28 1.74 -28.73
C ASN A 164 6.24 2.26 -27.72
N TRP A 165 5.87 3.54 -27.81
CA TRP A 165 5.04 4.17 -26.79
C TRP A 165 3.56 3.71 -26.80
N LEU A 166 3.06 3.19 -27.94
CA LEU A 166 1.63 2.90 -28.17
C LEU A 166 1.34 1.49 -28.70
N ASP A 167 2.32 0.63 -28.87
CA ASP A 167 2.10 -0.75 -29.32
C ASP A 167 1.69 -1.67 -28.15
N PHE A 168 0.55 -1.37 -27.58
CA PHE A 168 0.02 -2.13 -26.45
C PHE A 168 -0.32 -3.56 -26.86
N ARG A 169 0.19 -4.53 -26.07
CA ARG A 169 -0.05 -5.97 -26.29
C ARG A 169 -0.46 -6.64 -24.99
N ASN A 170 -1.33 -7.62 -25.13
CA ASN A 170 -1.69 -8.50 -24.03
C ASN A 170 -2.21 -7.77 -22.75
N PRO A 171 -3.35 -7.03 -22.83
CA PRO A 171 -4.26 -6.96 -23.98
C PRO A 171 -3.80 -5.97 -25.05
N ASP A 172 -4.25 -6.24 -26.30
CA ASP A 172 -4.04 -5.32 -27.43
C ASP A 172 -5.01 -4.15 -27.30
N TRP A 173 -4.47 -2.93 -27.27
CA TRP A 173 -5.27 -1.72 -27.19
C TRP A 173 -4.99 -0.78 -28.36
N PRO A 174 -6.01 -0.14 -28.92
CA PRO A 174 -5.82 1.00 -29.81
C PRO A 174 -5.30 2.22 -29.04
N SER A 175 -4.78 3.20 -29.75
CA SER A 175 -4.19 4.39 -29.13
C SER A 175 -5.22 5.32 -28.44
N ASP A 176 -6.50 5.21 -28.76
CA ASP A 176 -7.59 6.00 -28.19
C ASP A 176 -8.00 5.59 -26.76
N VAL A 177 -7.30 4.65 -26.15
CA VAL A 177 -7.39 4.35 -24.71
C VAL A 177 -6.52 5.31 -23.88
N ILE A 178 -5.69 6.14 -24.51
CA ILE A 178 -4.78 7.07 -23.84
C ILE A 178 -5.39 8.46 -23.80
N ALA A 179 -5.31 9.12 -22.63
CA ALA A 179 -5.81 10.46 -22.39
C ALA A 179 -5.31 11.45 -23.45
N ASN A 180 -6.15 12.40 -23.88
CA ASN A 180 -5.83 13.29 -24.99
C ASN A 180 -4.76 14.34 -24.68
N ASN A 181 -4.44 14.54 -23.41
CA ASN A 181 -3.40 15.44 -22.90
C ASN A 181 -2.10 14.73 -22.50
N ASP A 182 -1.96 13.42 -22.78
CA ASP A 182 -0.71 12.69 -22.58
C ASP A 182 0.41 13.25 -23.48
N GLU A 183 1.66 13.29 -22.97
CA GLU A 183 2.81 13.84 -23.68
C GLU A 183 3.17 13.07 -24.96
N VAL A 184 2.68 11.86 -25.16
CA VAL A 184 2.88 11.09 -26.41
C VAL A 184 2.39 11.86 -27.62
N TRP A 185 1.33 12.64 -27.48
CA TRP A 185 0.71 13.37 -28.59
C TRP A 185 1.56 14.57 -29.09
N ALA A 186 2.55 14.99 -28.30
CA ALA A 186 3.54 15.96 -28.73
C ALA A 186 4.61 15.36 -29.66
N GLN A 187 4.69 14.02 -29.74
CA GLN A 187 5.66 13.34 -30.60
C GLN A 187 5.14 13.27 -32.05
N PRO A 188 5.92 13.75 -33.06
CA PRO A 188 5.46 13.74 -34.45
C PRO A 188 5.00 12.37 -34.99
N ALA A 189 5.63 11.29 -34.50
CA ALA A 189 5.30 9.91 -34.91
C ALA A 189 3.88 9.49 -34.52
N TYR A 190 3.27 10.11 -33.50
CA TYR A 190 1.98 9.72 -32.94
C TYR A 190 0.90 10.79 -33.08
N ALA A 191 1.27 12.03 -33.47
CA ALA A 191 0.38 13.20 -33.52
C ALA A 191 -0.89 12.99 -34.38
N GLY A 192 -0.82 12.14 -35.40
CA GLY A 192 -1.94 11.84 -36.31
C GLY A 192 -2.77 10.61 -35.94
N LEU A 193 -2.43 9.90 -34.86
CA LEU A 193 -3.16 8.72 -34.44
C LEU A 193 -4.46 9.09 -33.69
N PRO A 194 -5.47 8.19 -33.70
CA PRO A 194 -6.63 8.32 -32.82
C PRO A 194 -6.22 8.42 -31.36
N ARG A 195 -6.85 9.33 -30.61
CA ARG A 195 -6.66 9.50 -29.17
C ARG A 195 -8.01 9.60 -28.47
N SER A 196 -8.04 9.36 -27.17
CA SER A 196 -9.25 9.54 -26.40
C SER A 196 -9.82 10.96 -26.60
N PRO A 197 -11.16 11.14 -26.59
CA PRO A 197 -11.77 12.46 -26.50
C PRO A 197 -11.57 13.09 -25.10
N ASN A 198 -11.15 12.31 -24.12
CA ASN A 198 -11.08 12.69 -22.72
C ASN A 198 -9.64 13.05 -22.30
N SER A 199 -9.53 14.11 -21.49
CA SER A 199 -8.28 14.40 -20.78
C SER A 199 -8.12 13.48 -19.57
N ASP A 200 -6.90 13.32 -19.09
CA ASP A 200 -6.64 12.71 -17.81
C ASP A 200 -7.47 13.35 -16.68
N GLU A 201 -7.91 12.52 -15.72
CA GLU A 201 -8.74 12.96 -14.59
C GLU A 201 -7.93 13.09 -13.28
N GLY A 202 -6.62 12.90 -13.32
CA GLY A 202 -5.78 12.91 -12.12
C GLY A 202 -4.35 13.36 -12.35
N GLN A 203 -3.42 12.77 -11.63
CA GLN A 203 -2.00 13.02 -11.77
C GLN A 203 -1.39 12.04 -12.77
N GLY A 204 -0.89 12.55 -13.89
CA GLY A 204 -0.20 11.74 -14.89
C GLY A 204 1.19 11.29 -14.43
N ASP A 205 1.71 10.26 -15.07
CA ASP A 205 3.10 9.81 -14.94
C ASP A 205 3.86 10.09 -16.25
N PHE A 206 4.89 10.94 -16.21
CA PHE A 206 5.69 11.31 -17.38
C PHE A 206 6.53 10.15 -17.96
N GLY A 207 6.55 8.99 -17.35
CA GLY A 207 7.31 7.83 -17.82
C GLY A 207 6.49 6.83 -18.63
N ALA A 208 5.18 6.94 -18.61
CA ALA A 208 4.24 6.00 -19.21
C ALA A 208 2.98 6.71 -19.72
N ARG A 209 2.13 5.98 -20.44
CA ARG A 209 0.92 6.56 -21.07
C ARG A 209 -0.23 6.55 -20.10
N ASP A 210 -0.82 7.72 -19.85
CA ASP A 210 -1.98 7.89 -18.98
C ASP A 210 -3.23 7.23 -19.57
N ILE A 211 -3.77 6.27 -18.86
CA ILE A 211 -4.92 5.47 -19.31
C ILE A 211 -6.21 6.24 -19.07
N ASP A 212 -7.05 6.36 -20.11
CA ASP A 212 -8.38 6.94 -19.98
C ASP A 212 -9.36 5.94 -19.34
N HIS A 213 -9.60 6.03 -18.06
CA HIS A 213 -10.53 5.18 -17.32
C HIS A 213 -12.02 5.38 -17.69
N ARG A 214 -12.37 6.42 -18.44
CA ARG A 214 -13.73 6.59 -19.02
C ARG A 214 -13.95 5.67 -20.21
N ASN A 215 -12.87 5.17 -20.82
CA ASN A 215 -12.97 4.27 -21.96
C ASN A 215 -13.54 2.90 -21.52
N PRO A 216 -14.69 2.43 -22.08
CA PRO A 216 -15.30 1.16 -21.69
C PRO A 216 -14.41 -0.07 -21.92
N LEU A 217 -13.52 -0.03 -22.92
CA LEU A 217 -12.56 -1.11 -23.18
C LEU A 217 -11.57 -1.24 -22.01
N VAL A 218 -11.05 -0.11 -21.53
CA VAL A 218 -10.15 -0.08 -20.36
C VAL A 218 -10.84 -0.66 -19.12
N GLN A 219 -12.06 -0.22 -18.82
CA GLN A 219 -12.84 -0.72 -17.69
C GLN A 219 -13.07 -2.24 -17.77
N ALA A 220 -13.48 -2.71 -18.94
CA ALA A 220 -13.74 -4.13 -19.17
C ALA A 220 -12.48 -4.99 -19.03
N ASP A 221 -11.36 -4.55 -19.61
CA ASP A 221 -10.09 -5.29 -19.58
C ASP A 221 -9.44 -5.25 -18.18
N ALA A 222 -9.50 -4.13 -17.46
CA ALA A 222 -9.03 -4.05 -16.09
C ALA A 222 -9.80 -5.01 -15.17
N GLY A 223 -11.14 -5.00 -15.23
CA GLY A 223 -11.96 -5.95 -14.48
C GLY A 223 -11.70 -7.41 -14.86
N LYS A 224 -11.49 -7.70 -16.16
CA LYS A 224 -11.14 -9.05 -16.65
C LYS A 224 -9.77 -9.49 -16.15
N PHE A 225 -8.78 -8.61 -16.17
CA PHE A 225 -7.42 -8.89 -15.69
C PHE A 225 -7.42 -9.24 -14.20
N LEU A 226 -8.08 -8.45 -13.36
CA LEU A 226 -8.17 -8.70 -11.93
C LEU A 226 -8.90 -10.01 -11.62
N ARG A 227 -10.02 -10.30 -12.28
CA ARG A 227 -10.69 -11.62 -12.14
C ARG A 227 -9.78 -12.77 -12.54
N TRP A 228 -9.00 -12.61 -13.60
CA TRP A 228 -8.06 -13.62 -14.05
C TRP A 228 -6.93 -13.85 -13.04
N LEU A 229 -6.33 -12.79 -12.47
CA LEU A 229 -5.32 -12.92 -11.40
C LEU A 229 -5.90 -13.70 -10.21
N ARG A 230 -7.13 -13.41 -9.82
CA ARG A 230 -7.80 -14.10 -8.73
C ARG A 230 -8.07 -15.57 -9.06
N SER A 231 -8.68 -15.85 -10.20
CA SER A 231 -9.13 -17.21 -10.56
C SER A 231 -8.00 -18.13 -11.00
N SER A 232 -6.95 -17.60 -11.65
CA SER A 232 -5.88 -18.39 -12.26
C SER A 232 -4.62 -18.46 -11.40
N LEU A 233 -4.34 -17.42 -10.59
CA LEU A 233 -3.16 -17.36 -9.73
C LEU A 233 -3.52 -17.47 -8.24
N GLY A 234 -4.77 -17.20 -7.88
CA GLY A 234 -5.24 -17.30 -6.50
C GLY A 234 -5.00 -16.05 -5.64
N PHE A 235 -4.71 -14.88 -6.23
CA PHE A 235 -4.58 -13.66 -5.45
C PHE A 235 -5.87 -13.35 -4.68
N ASP A 236 -5.73 -12.95 -3.42
CA ASP A 236 -6.86 -12.65 -2.54
C ASP A 236 -7.33 -11.20 -2.66
N GLY A 237 -6.49 -10.29 -3.13
CA GLY A 237 -6.84 -8.88 -3.22
C GLY A 237 -5.76 -8.02 -3.87
N TRP A 238 -5.92 -6.70 -3.71
CA TRP A 238 -5.20 -5.71 -4.50
C TRP A 238 -4.57 -4.61 -3.66
N ARG A 239 -3.35 -4.22 -4.02
CA ARG A 239 -2.80 -2.90 -3.73
C ARG A 239 -2.83 -2.12 -5.04
N TYR A 240 -3.61 -1.06 -5.10
CA TYR A 240 -3.67 -0.18 -6.26
C TYR A 240 -2.58 0.88 -6.19
N ASP A 241 -1.73 0.89 -7.19
CA ASP A 241 -0.64 1.84 -7.38
C ASP A 241 -1.16 3.21 -7.83
N MET A 242 -0.52 4.28 -7.38
CA MET A 242 -0.69 5.67 -7.85
C MET A 242 -2.16 6.08 -8.07
N VAL A 243 -3.03 5.83 -7.07
CA VAL A 243 -4.47 6.12 -7.19
C VAL A 243 -4.84 7.60 -7.18
N LYS A 244 -3.88 8.51 -7.11
CA LYS A 244 -4.08 9.94 -7.41
C LYS A 244 -4.23 10.21 -8.91
N GLY A 245 -3.85 9.27 -9.76
CA GLY A 245 -3.89 9.41 -11.20
C GLY A 245 -5.26 9.22 -11.82
N TYR A 246 -6.23 8.67 -11.06
CA TYR A 246 -7.58 8.47 -11.59
C TYR A 246 -8.64 8.53 -10.48
N PRO A 247 -9.91 8.86 -10.81
CA PRO A 247 -10.97 8.98 -9.81
C PRO A 247 -11.24 7.69 -9.04
N ALA A 248 -11.46 7.83 -7.74
CA ALA A 248 -11.69 6.73 -6.80
C ALA A 248 -12.80 5.76 -7.22
N ARG A 249 -13.85 6.24 -7.92
CA ARG A 249 -14.96 5.42 -8.42
C ARG A 249 -14.52 4.24 -9.29
N TYR A 250 -13.38 4.38 -10.01
CA TYR A 250 -12.87 3.28 -10.83
C TYR A 250 -12.26 2.16 -10.00
N VAL A 251 -11.63 2.48 -8.86
CA VAL A 251 -11.23 1.46 -7.89
C VAL A 251 -12.46 0.69 -7.39
N GLY A 252 -13.55 1.41 -7.08
CA GLY A 252 -14.84 0.79 -6.74
C GLY A 252 -15.35 -0.16 -7.82
N LEU A 253 -15.38 0.31 -9.08
CA LEU A 253 -15.77 -0.50 -10.23
C LEU A 253 -14.92 -1.77 -10.38
N TYR A 254 -13.61 -1.66 -10.22
CA TYR A 254 -12.69 -2.79 -10.33
C TYR A 254 -12.80 -3.77 -9.16
N ASN A 255 -13.07 -3.27 -7.96
CA ASN A 255 -13.36 -4.09 -6.79
C ASN A 255 -14.69 -4.86 -6.97
N GLU A 256 -15.74 -4.20 -7.44
CA GLU A 256 -17.01 -4.84 -7.76
C GLU A 256 -16.82 -5.95 -8.81
N ALA A 257 -16.06 -5.66 -9.88
CA ALA A 257 -15.78 -6.60 -10.95
C ALA A 257 -14.95 -7.82 -10.50
N SER A 258 -14.07 -7.70 -9.50
CA SER A 258 -13.12 -8.74 -9.09
C SER A 258 -13.38 -9.34 -7.70
N ALA A 259 -14.22 -8.70 -6.88
CA ALA A 259 -14.60 -9.11 -5.53
C ALA A 259 -13.39 -9.54 -4.64
N PRO A 260 -12.40 -8.65 -4.40
CA PRO A 260 -11.24 -8.99 -3.59
C PRO A 260 -11.63 -9.21 -2.12
N PHE A 261 -10.86 -10.06 -1.42
CA PHE A 261 -10.94 -10.17 0.05
C PHE A 261 -10.56 -8.85 0.73
N PHE A 262 -9.57 -8.13 0.17
CA PHE A 262 -9.08 -6.86 0.68
C PHE A 262 -8.51 -6.02 -0.45
N SER A 263 -8.71 -4.71 -0.40
CA SER A 263 -8.02 -3.76 -1.27
C SER A 263 -7.50 -2.55 -0.52
N VAL A 264 -6.38 -2.02 -0.98
CA VAL A 264 -5.75 -0.82 -0.45
C VAL A 264 -5.19 0.03 -1.58
N GLY A 265 -5.41 1.33 -1.53
CA GLY A 265 -4.87 2.28 -2.51
C GLY A 265 -3.69 3.07 -1.98
N GLU A 266 -2.75 3.36 -2.87
CA GLU A 266 -1.67 4.30 -2.61
C GLU A 266 -2.10 5.72 -2.97
N TYR A 267 -2.81 6.36 -2.06
CA TYR A 267 -3.07 7.80 -2.16
C TYR A 267 -1.96 8.56 -1.42
N TYR A 268 -0.88 8.88 -2.12
CA TYR A 268 0.36 9.46 -1.53
C TYR A 268 0.14 10.91 -1.10
N ASP A 269 -0.43 11.13 0.10
CA ASP A 269 -0.69 12.45 0.66
C ASP A 269 -0.66 12.46 2.19
N ALA A 270 -0.12 13.54 2.77
CA ALA A 270 -0.13 13.75 4.22
C ALA A 270 -1.49 14.28 4.74
N ASN A 271 -2.37 14.74 3.86
CA ASN A 271 -3.67 15.26 4.24
C ASN A 271 -4.68 14.13 4.41
N ARG A 272 -5.03 13.84 5.66
CA ARG A 272 -6.00 12.77 6.00
C ARG A 272 -7.39 12.97 5.40
N GLN A 273 -7.82 14.23 5.15
CA GLN A 273 -9.10 14.50 4.51
C GLN A 273 -9.11 13.98 3.08
N LEU A 274 -8.05 14.21 2.31
CA LEU A 274 -7.93 13.70 0.95
C LEU A 274 -7.92 12.16 0.91
N LEU A 275 -7.28 11.52 1.90
CA LEU A 275 -7.33 10.07 2.03
C LEU A 275 -8.77 9.59 2.31
N ALA A 276 -9.46 10.23 3.25
CA ALA A 276 -10.83 9.88 3.59
C ALA A 276 -11.79 10.11 2.40
N ASP A 277 -11.67 11.23 1.69
CA ASP A 277 -12.47 11.55 0.51
C ASP A 277 -12.23 10.53 -0.62
N TRP A 278 -10.99 10.11 -0.81
CA TRP A 278 -10.68 9.07 -1.78
C TRP A 278 -11.32 7.72 -1.39
N ILE A 279 -11.17 7.29 -0.13
CA ILE A 279 -11.80 6.05 0.37
C ILE A 279 -13.32 6.11 0.15
N ASP A 280 -13.94 7.22 0.53
CA ASP A 280 -15.38 7.46 0.39
C ASP A 280 -15.83 7.35 -1.07
N GLY A 281 -15.02 7.87 -1.99
CA GLY A 281 -15.26 7.82 -3.43
C GLY A 281 -15.11 6.42 -4.06
N THR A 282 -14.52 5.44 -3.37
CA THR A 282 -14.39 4.05 -3.88
C THR A 282 -15.64 3.20 -3.68
N ASP A 283 -16.62 3.66 -2.90
CA ASP A 283 -17.87 2.95 -2.67
C ASP A 283 -19.04 3.94 -2.64
N ALA A 284 -19.97 3.80 -3.54
CA ALA A 284 -21.15 4.63 -3.62
C ALA A 284 -22.24 4.27 -2.57
N SER A 285 -22.11 3.14 -1.87
CA SER A 285 -23.06 2.72 -0.83
C SER A 285 -23.00 3.62 0.40
N ALA A 286 -24.12 3.73 1.12
CA ALA A 286 -24.21 4.60 2.30
C ALA A 286 -23.38 4.07 3.49
N ASP A 287 -23.21 2.75 3.61
CA ASP A 287 -22.50 2.11 4.71
C ASP A 287 -20.98 1.95 4.46
N LYS A 288 -20.54 2.23 3.22
CA LYS A 288 -19.12 2.12 2.80
C LYS A 288 -18.49 0.76 3.11
N SER A 289 -19.30 -0.28 3.15
CA SER A 289 -18.85 -1.64 3.50
C SER A 289 -17.81 -2.19 2.52
N ASN A 290 -17.95 -1.86 1.22
CA ASN A 290 -17.05 -2.29 0.15
C ASN A 290 -15.95 -1.26 -0.18
N ALA A 291 -15.87 -0.14 0.54
CA ALA A 291 -14.85 0.88 0.29
C ALA A 291 -13.45 0.30 0.45
N SER A 292 -12.55 0.64 -0.48
CA SER A 292 -11.13 0.31 -0.38
C SER A 292 -10.51 0.94 0.87
N SER A 293 -9.46 0.32 1.42
CA SER A 293 -8.60 0.96 2.40
C SER A 293 -7.58 1.85 1.70
N ALA A 294 -6.92 2.73 2.47
CA ALA A 294 -5.79 3.52 1.98
C ALA A 294 -4.55 3.33 2.88
N PHE A 295 -3.36 3.38 2.29
CA PHE A 295 -2.14 3.56 3.08
C PHE A 295 -2.20 4.90 3.81
N ASP A 296 -2.05 4.86 5.13
CA ASP A 296 -2.17 6.04 6.00
C ASP A 296 -0.89 6.86 6.01
N PHE A 297 -0.63 7.57 4.91
CA PHE A 297 0.48 8.50 4.80
C PHE A 297 0.40 9.62 5.83
N ALA A 298 -0.81 10.05 6.20
CA ALA A 298 -1.00 11.11 7.20
C ALA A 298 -0.44 10.68 8.57
N THR A 299 -0.80 9.46 9.05
CA THR A 299 -0.19 8.90 10.25
C THR A 299 1.31 8.67 10.08
N ARG A 300 1.75 8.14 8.95
CA ARG A 300 3.18 7.90 8.67
C ARG A 300 4.01 9.18 8.80
N TYR A 301 3.57 10.29 8.19
CA TYR A 301 4.31 11.57 8.29
C TYR A 301 4.36 12.11 9.71
N ALA A 302 3.22 12.10 10.42
CA ALA A 302 3.17 12.52 11.82
C ALA A 302 4.07 11.65 12.71
N LEU A 303 4.04 10.32 12.51
CA LEU A 303 4.80 9.35 13.30
C LEU A 303 6.31 9.48 13.08
N VAL A 304 6.75 9.52 11.82
CA VAL A 304 8.17 9.64 11.49
C VAL A 304 8.70 10.99 11.96
N GLY A 305 7.98 12.08 11.70
CA GLY A 305 8.33 13.41 12.21
C GLY A 305 8.44 13.45 13.74
N ALA A 306 7.51 12.81 14.44
CA ALA A 306 7.50 12.77 15.90
C ALA A 306 8.68 11.98 16.48
N VAL A 307 9.01 10.80 15.92
CA VAL A 307 10.13 9.99 16.45
C VAL A 307 11.50 10.56 16.09
N GLU A 308 11.62 11.30 14.99
CA GLU A 308 12.85 11.97 14.58
C GLU A 308 13.10 13.26 15.36
N SER A 309 12.07 14.05 15.61
CA SER A 309 12.18 15.32 16.36
C SER A 309 12.00 15.18 17.87
N GLU A 310 11.54 14.01 18.35
CA GLU A 310 11.08 13.76 19.72
C GLU A 310 9.94 14.71 20.17
N ASN A 311 9.24 15.33 19.23
CA ASN A 311 8.03 16.12 19.47
C ASN A 311 6.79 15.28 19.18
N TYR A 312 6.27 14.62 20.23
CA TYR A 312 5.13 13.71 20.11
C TYR A 312 3.76 14.41 20.14
N GLU A 313 3.69 15.71 20.30
CA GLU A 313 2.44 16.48 20.13
C GLU A 313 1.85 16.25 18.75
N GLN A 314 2.69 15.97 17.73
CA GLN A 314 2.29 15.61 16.37
C GLN A 314 1.42 14.34 16.30
N LEU A 315 1.45 13.47 17.32
CA LEU A 315 0.68 12.23 17.38
C LEU A 315 -0.66 12.38 18.11
N ASN A 316 -1.01 13.58 18.53
CA ASN A 316 -2.21 13.84 19.30
C ASN A 316 -3.12 14.86 18.60
N ASP A 317 -4.30 14.41 18.22
CA ASP A 317 -5.38 15.27 17.73
C ASP A 317 -6.54 15.25 18.74
N ASN A 318 -6.47 16.17 19.73
CA ASN A 318 -7.51 16.31 20.78
C ASN A 318 -7.82 15.00 21.52
N GLY A 319 -6.79 14.26 21.91
CA GLY A 319 -6.90 12.99 22.65
C GLY A 319 -7.06 11.75 21.75
N ARG A 320 -7.07 11.92 20.44
CA ARG A 320 -7.09 10.85 19.42
C ARG A 320 -5.75 10.78 18.70
N PRO A 321 -5.40 9.64 18.10
CA PRO A 321 -4.25 9.58 17.20
C PRO A 321 -4.39 10.55 16.03
N SER A 322 -3.28 11.17 15.64
CA SER A 322 -3.22 11.96 14.40
C SER A 322 -3.25 11.04 13.16
N GLY A 323 -3.72 11.57 12.03
CA GLY A 323 -3.80 10.84 10.77
C GLY A 323 -5.13 10.15 10.55
N LEU A 324 -5.17 9.24 9.59
CA LEU A 324 -6.39 8.53 9.20
C LEU A 324 -6.85 7.56 10.29
N ILE A 325 -5.93 6.95 11.05
CA ILE A 325 -6.28 6.06 12.17
C ILE A 325 -7.12 6.76 13.25
N GLY A 326 -7.02 8.06 13.39
CA GLY A 326 -7.85 8.83 14.34
C GLY A 326 -9.26 9.14 13.82
N TRP A 327 -9.49 9.00 12.52
CA TRP A 327 -10.75 9.33 11.84
C TRP A 327 -11.48 8.10 11.31
N TRP A 328 -10.77 7.23 10.60
CA TRP A 328 -11.35 6.05 9.97
C TRP A 328 -10.41 4.84 10.09
N PRO A 329 -10.19 4.35 11.32
CA PRO A 329 -9.18 3.31 11.58
C PRO A 329 -9.45 1.99 10.83
N ALA A 330 -10.72 1.63 10.58
CA ALA A 330 -11.11 0.44 9.81
C ALA A 330 -10.56 0.44 8.37
N LYS A 331 -10.27 1.62 7.81
CA LYS A 331 -9.78 1.79 6.43
C LYS A 331 -8.32 2.26 6.35
N ALA A 332 -7.65 2.40 7.49
CA ALA A 332 -6.27 2.87 7.58
C ALA A 332 -5.28 1.70 7.56
N VAL A 333 -4.45 1.60 6.52
CA VAL A 333 -3.28 0.71 6.51
C VAL A 333 -2.07 1.51 6.98
N THR A 334 -1.66 1.29 8.23
CA THR A 334 -0.56 2.02 8.86
C THR A 334 0.79 1.40 8.50
N PHE A 335 1.81 2.22 8.32
CA PHE A 335 3.16 1.78 8.00
C PHE A 335 4.20 2.78 8.50
N VAL A 336 5.44 2.31 8.66
CA VAL A 336 6.57 3.15 9.04
C VAL A 336 7.34 3.59 7.80
N GLU A 337 7.68 2.63 6.96
CA GLU A 337 8.30 2.82 5.65
C GLU A 337 7.77 1.82 4.64
N ASN A 338 7.90 2.17 3.37
CA ASN A 338 7.71 1.31 2.22
C ASN A 338 8.87 1.50 1.23
N HIS A 339 8.79 0.88 0.06
CA HIS A 339 9.81 0.94 -0.98
C HIS A 339 10.06 2.36 -1.53
N ASP A 340 9.07 3.29 -1.44
CA ASP A 340 9.19 4.68 -1.91
C ASP A 340 9.65 5.65 -0.82
N THR A 341 9.33 5.37 0.44
CA THR A 341 9.64 6.26 1.56
C THR A 341 10.94 5.90 2.27
N SER A 342 11.47 4.69 2.05
CA SER A 342 12.79 4.28 2.53
C SER A 342 13.88 4.91 1.67
N PRO A 343 15.04 5.27 2.25
CA PRO A 343 16.17 5.73 1.46
C PRO A 343 16.53 4.75 0.34
N ARG A 344 16.70 5.27 -0.88
CA ARG A 344 17.09 4.48 -2.06
C ARG A 344 18.61 4.24 -2.07
N ASP A 345 19.12 3.61 -1.02
CA ASP A 345 20.51 3.23 -0.83
C ASP A 345 20.55 1.73 -0.42
N PRO A 346 21.28 0.87 -1.16
CA PRO A 346 21.41 -0.54 -0.78
C PRO A 346 21.92 -0.77 0.65
N GLY A 347 22.69 0.17 1.21
CA GLY A 347 23.16 0.13 2.59
C GLY A 347 22.01 0.18 3.61
N PHE A 348 20.91 0.89 3.30
CA PHE A 348 19.72 0.93 4.15
C PHE A 348 18.89 -0.35 4.08
N ILE A 349 19.00 -1.13 3.00
CA ILE A 349 18.35 -2.44 2.90
C ILE A 349 18.99 -3.45 3.84
N THR A 350 20.30 -3.50 3.90
CA THR A 350 21.04 -4.51 4.69
C THR A 350 21.41 -4.05 6.11
N GLY A 351 21.25 -2.77 6.42
CA GLY A 351 21.51 -2.23 7.76
C GLY A 351 21.68 -0.71 7.80
N ALA A 352 20.63 -0.02 8.17
CA ALA A 352 20.65 1.43 8.38
C ALA A 352 21.44 1.82 9.65
N PRO A 353 21.82 3.11 9.81
CA PRO A 353 22.43 3.61 11.04
C PRO A 353 21.61 3.30 12.29
N ALA A 354 22.27 3.11 13.43
CA ALA A 354 21.61 2.67 14.67
C ALA A 354 20.48 3.60 15.12
N GLU A 355 20.70 4.91 15.06
CA GLU A 355 19.66 5.90 15.42
C GLU A 355 18.43 5.79 14.53
N TYR A 356 18.63 5.66 13.21
CA TYR A 356 17.54 5.45 12.24
C TYR A 356 16.74 4.19 12.55
N ARG A 357 17.44 3.07 12.84
CA ARG A 357 16.80 1.79 13.22
C ARG A 357 16.01 1.91 14.52
N THR A 358 16.55 2.62 15.53
CA THR A 358 15.83 2.90 16.79
C THR A 358 14.53 3.65 16.51
N GLN A 359 14.58 4.71 15.72
CA GLN A 359 13.40 5.50 15.36
C GLN A 359 12.34 4.67 14.61
N ARG A 360 12.75 3.82 13.64
CA ARG A 360 11.82 2.96 12.91
C ARG A 360 11.20 1.89 13.82
N LEU A 361 11.96 1.36 14.79
CA LEU A 361 11.42 0.41 15.76
C LEU A 361 10.40 1.05 16.69
N MET A 362 10.60 2.31 17.09
CA MET A 362 9.57 3.10 17.80
C MET A 362 8.30 3.25 16.95
N GLY A 363 8.46 3.48 15.65
CA GLY A 363 7.34 3.49 14.70
C GLY A 363 6.58 2.17 14.69
N TYR A 364 7.26 1.02 14.67
CA TYR A 364 6.62 -0.29 14.78
C TYR A 364 5.94 -0.50 16.12
N ALA A 365 6.55 -0.06 17.21
CA ALA A 365 5.89 -0.11 18.53
C ALA A 365 4.56 0.68 18.52
N TYR A 366 4.52 1.81 17.82
CA TYR A 366 3.29 2.59 17.64
C TYR A 366 2.26 1.85 16.79
N ILE A 367 2.56 1.51 15.53
CA ILE A 367 1.55 0.95 14.61
C ILE A 367 1.05 -0.43 15.04
N LEU A 368 1.89 -1.24 15.72
CA LEU A 368 1.51 -2.58 16.19
C LEU A 368 0.70 -2.56 17.50
N THR A 369 0.69 -1.43 18.23
CA THR A 369 -0.12 -1.28 19.46
C THR A 369 -1.33 -0.35 19.27
N HIS A 370 -1.50 0.25 18.09
CA HIS A 370 -2.60 1.15 17.74
C HIS A 370 -3.62 0.49 16.81
N PRO A 371 -4.82 1.10 16.62
CA PRO A 371 -5.78 0.68 15.60
C PRO A 371 -5.19 0.82 14.18
N GLY A 372 -5.97 0.47 13.16
CA GLY A 372 -5.53 0.34 11.79
C GLY A 372 -4.94 -1.05 11.49
N LEU A 373 -4.71 -1.34 10.21
CA LEU A 373 -4.04 -2.55 9.75
C LEU A 373 -2.55 -2.23 9.57
N PRO A 374 -1.66 -2.73 10.45
CA PRO A 374 -0.23 -2.41 10.36
C PRO A 374 0.45 -3.17 9.22
N CYS A 375 1.27 -2.47 8.43
CA CYS A 375 2.12 -3.04 7.39
C CYS A 375 3.59 -2.91 7.77
N VAL A 376 4.31 -4.03 7.75
CA VAL A 376 5.74 -4.13 8.05
C VAL A 376 6.51 -4.20 6.73
N PHE A 377 7.61 -3.47 6.62
CA PHE A 377 8.45 -3.45 5.43
C PHE A 377 9.47 -4.59 5.44
N TRP A 378 9.67 -5.27 4.31
CA TRP A 378 10.54 -6.46 4.18
C TRP A 378 11.95 -6.27 4.76
N PRO A 379 12.75 -5.24 4.39
CA PRO A 379 14.10 -5.08 4.90
C PRO A 379 14.16 -4.98 6.42
N HIS A 380 13.20 -4.30 7.02
CA HIS A 380 13.15 -4.15 8.47
C HIS A 380 12.93 -5.49 9.18
N PHE A 381 12.22 -6.40 8.56
CA PHE A 381 11.92 -7.70 9.14
C PHE A 381 12.97 -8.76 8.82
N PHE A 382 13.45 -8.82 7.57
CA PHE A 382 14.32 -9.90 7.12
C PHE A 382 15.81 -9.53 7.02
N ASP A 383 16.14 -8.25 6.74
CA ASP A 383 17.50 -7.88 6.33
C ASP A 383 18.24 -7.06 7.40
N TRP A 384 17.55 -6.46 8.38
CA TRP A 384 18.16 -5.67 9.45
C TRP A 384 18.67 -6.49 10.65
N GLY A 385 18.68 -7.81 10.53
CA GLY A 385 19.26 -8.73 11.48
C GLY A 385 18.27 -9.28 12.52
N THR A 386 18.72 -10.32 13.20
CA THR A 386 17.86 -11.18 14.04
C THR A 386 17.26 -10.43 15.24
N ASP A 387 17.99 -9.53 15.87
CA ASP A 387 17.49 -8.82 17.06
C ASP A 387 16.40 -7.82 16.69
N TYR A 388 16.54 -7.14 15.57
CA TYR A 388 15.52 -6.24 15.05
C TYR A 388 14.24 -6.99 14.67
N ARG A 389 14.40 -8.10 13.96
CA ARG A 389 13.31 -9.03 13.64
C ARG A 389 12.57 -9.51 14.89
N ARG A 390 13.30 -10.00 15.92
CA ARG A 390 12.71 -10.46 17.18
C ARG A 390 11.92 -9.38 17.88
N ALA A 391 12.38 -8.13 17.83
CA ALA A 391 11.64 -7.01 18.41
C ALA A 391 10.29 -6.80 17.70
N ILE A 392 10.25 -6.84 16.38
CA ILE A 392 8.99 -6.76 15.59
C ILE A 392 8.10 -7.97 15.87
N GLU A 393 8.63 -9.20 15.85
CA GLU A 393 7.88 -10.44 16.17
C GLU A 393 7.22 -10.35 17.56
N LYS A 394 7.93 -9.81 18.53
CA LYS A 394 7.40 -9.61 19.90
C LYS A 394 6.24 -8.62 19.91
N LEU A 395 6.34 -7.50 19.18
CA LEU A 395 5.25 -6.53 19.05
C LEU A 395 4.03 -7.10 18.33
N ILE A 396 4.23 -7.90 17.29
CA ILE A 396 3.15 -8.64 16.60
C ILE A 396 2.47 -9.62 17.58
N ALA A 397 3.25 -10.33 18.37
CA ALA A 397 2.71 -11.27 19.38
C ALA A 397 1.88 -10.53 20.44
N VAL A 398 2.32 -9.36 20.91
CA VAL A 398 1.53 -8.52 21.82
C VAL A 398 0.21 -8.10 21.20
N ARG A 399 0.22 -7.56 19.95
CA ARG A 399 -1.00 -7.19 19.23
C ARG A 399 -2.00 -8.35 19.17
N ARG A 400 -1.53 -9.52 18.75
CA ARG A 400 -2.38 -10.72 18.59
C ARG A 400 -2.90 -11.25 19.91
N SER A 401 -2.05 -11.35 20.93
CA SER A 401 -2.44 -11.86 22.25
C SER A 401 -3.40 -10.93 23.00
N ALA A 402 -3.31 -9.64 22.75
CA ALA A 402 -4.25 -8.66 23.29
C ALA A 402 -5.56 -8.58 22.46
N GLY A 403 -5.56 -9.09 21.24
CA GLY A 403 -6.70 -8.97 20.32
C GLY A 403 -6.91 -7.54 19.82
N ILE A 404 -5.82 -6.81 19.52
CA ILE A 404 -5.90 -5.49 18.91
C ILE A 404 -6.31 -5.64 17.45
N THR A 405 -7.35 -4.94 17.03
CA THR A 405 -7.88 -4.89 15.67
C THR A 405 -7.72 -3.50 15.05
N ALA A 406 -8.09 -3.37 13.79
CA ALA A 406 -8.11 -2.06 13.13
C ALA A 406 -9.03 -1.04 13.84
N VAL A 407 -10.06 -1.50 14.54
CA VAL A 407 -11.07 -0.63 15.20
C VAL A 407 -10.95 -0.60 16.73
N SER A 408 -9.88 -1.14 17.29
CA SER A 408 -9.65 -1.11 18.74
C SER A 408 -9.62 0.32 19.27
N PRO A 409 -10.38 0.64 20.33
CA PRO A 409 -10.32 1.96 20.94
C PRO A 409 -8.93 2.28 21.49
N VAL A 410 -8.47 3.49 21.27
CA VAL A 410 -7.18 3.98 21.80
C VAL A 410 -7.37 5.33 22.45
N ARG A 411 -6.70 5.53 23.59
CA ARG A 411 -6.64 6.81 24.33
C ARG A 411 -5.20 7.30 24.39
N VAL A 412 -4.96 8.50 23.89
CA VAL A 412 -3.69 9.21 24.09
C VAL A 412 -3.70 9.78 25.50
N LEU A 413 -2.78 9.38 26.35
CA LEU A 413 -2.68 9.82 27.74
C LEU A 413 -1.76 11.01 27.90
N ALA A 414 -0.64 11.03 27.15
CA ALA A 414 0.28 12.13 27.09
C ALA A 414 0.94 12.20 25.71
N ALA A 415 1.14 13.40 25.22
CA ALA A 415 1.89 13.69 24.02
C ALA A 415 2.57 15.04 24.17
N SER A 416 3.88 15.03 24.34
CA SER A 416 4.72 16.21 24.58
C SER A 416 6.12 15.99 24.03
N THR A 417 6.99 16.97 24.14
CA THR A 417 8.42 16.75 23.84
C THR A 417 8.98 15.65 24.76
N GLY A 418 9.58 14.63 24.17
CA GLY A 418 10.24 13.52 24.85
C GLY A 418 9.34 12.42 25.43
N LEU A 419 8.00 12.54 25.35
CA LEU A 419 7.08 11.53 25.86
C LEU A 419 5.79 11.44 25.06
N TYR A 420 5.49 10.22 24.60
CA TYR A 420 4.16 9.81 24.15
C TYR A 420 3.69 8.60 24.96
N THR A 421 2.44 8.60 25.37
CA THR A 421 1.83 7.44 26.03
C THR A 421 0.39 7.25 25.59
N SER A 422 -0.01 6.00 25.40
CA SER A 422 -1.36 5.62 25.06
C SER A 422 -1.77 4.30 25.68
N VAL A 423 -3.09 4.06 25.73
CA VAL A 423 -3.67 2.75 26.06
C VAL A 423 -4.65 2.37 24.96
N THR A 424 -4.46 1.18 24.43
CA THR A 424 -5.34 0.56 23.42
C THR A 424 -6.12 -0.58 24.06
N ASP A 425 -7.43 -0.60 23.85
CA ASP A 425 -8.31 -1.65 24.35
C ASP A 425 -8.42 -2.77 23.29
N GLY A 426 -7.71 -3.87 23.48
CA GLY A 426 -7.86 -5.07 22.68
C GLY A 426 -9.06 -5.90 23.14
N LYS A 427 -9.42 -6.94 22.38
CA LYS A 427 -10.52 -7.85 22.71
C LYS A 427 -10.31 -8.59 24.05
N TYR A 428 -9.06 -8.87 24.40
CA TYR A 428 -8.69 -9.71 25.52
C TYR A 428 -7.91 -8.99 26.61
N ARG A 429 -7.11 -7.97 26.22
CA ARG A 429 -6.24 -7.23 27.11
C ARG A 429 -6.12 -5.76 26.68
N GLN A 430 -5.83 -4.91 27.64
CA GLN A 430 -5.37 -3.56 27.35
C GLN A 430 -3.87 -3.57 27.10
N VAL A 431 -3.42 -2.71 26.19
CA VAL A 431 -2.00 -2.52 25.87
C VAL A 431 -1.62 -1.06 26.07
N ALA A 432 -0.64 -0.81 26.91
CA ALA A 432 -0.06 0.51 27.12
C ALA A 432 1.22 0.65 26.30
N LEU A 433 1.38 1.76 25.61
CA LEU A 433 2.59 2.14 24.89
C LEU A 433 3.21 3.38 25.51
N LYS A 434 4.54 3.40 25.59
CA LYS A 434 5.34 4.59 25.84
C LYS A 434 6.39 4.72 24.75
N LEU A 435 6.53 5.94 24.19
CA LEU A 435 7.64 6.34 23.30
C LEU A 435 8.40 7.52 23.93
N GLY A 436 9.68 7.62 23.59
CA GLY A 436 10.53 8.73 23.97
C GLY A 436 11.51 8.39 25.09
N ARG A 437 12.35 9.38 25.43
CA ARG A 437 13.48 9.23 26.40
C ARG A 437 13.07 9.25 27.86
N ASN A 438 11.84 9.69 28.18
CA ASN A 438 11.36 9.67 29.58
C ASN A 438 11.31 8.22 30.08
N ARG A 439 12.12 7.86 31.06
CA ARG A 439 12.22 6.51 31.64
C ARG A 439 11.34 6.30 32.87
N ASP A 440 10.82 7.36 33.44
CA ASP A 440 10.11 7.32 34.72
C ASP A 440 8.63 6.94 34.56
N TRP A 441 8.06 7.11 33.35
CA TRP A 441 6.67 6.78 33.09
C TRP A 441 6.43 5.27 33.02
N THR A 442 5.47 4.79 33.79
CA THR A 442 4.92 3.43 33.74
C THR A 442 3.40 3.52 33.83
N PRO A 443 2.65 2.53 33.31
CA PRO A 443 1.20 2.53 33.37
C PRO A 443 0.63 2.22 34.78
N GLY A 444 1.50 1.96 35.79
CA GLY A 444 1.11 1.70 37.17
C GLY A 444 1.03 0.21 37.52
N GLU A 445 0.38 -0.10 38.63
CA GLU A 445 0.26 -1.47 39.13
C GLU A 445 -0.64 -2.35 38.28
N GLY A 446 -0.33 -3.63 38.24
CA GLY A 446 -1.10 -4.64 37.52
C GLY A 446 -0.77 -4.72 36.02
N TRP A 447 0.20 -3.96 35.51
CA TRP A 447 0.68 -4.05 34.15
C TRP A 447 1.96 -4.88 34.06
N ALA A 448 2.01 -5.82 33.11
CA ALA A 448 3.18 -6.62 32.81
C ALA A 448 3.95 -6.04 31.61
N LEU A 449 5.27 -5.89 31.73
CA LEU A 449 6.13 -5.44 30.63
C LEU A 449 6.24 -6.56 29.59
N GLU A 450 5.75 -6.31 28.39
CA GLU A 450 5.74 -7.28 27.29
C GLU A 450 6.92 -7.09 26.33
N ALA A 451 7.21 -5.85 25.94
CA ALA A 451 8.30 -5.53 25.02
C ALA A 451 8.93 -4.19 25.38
N SER A 452 10.25 -4.07 25.16
CA SER A 452 10.94 -2.79 25.35
C SER A 452 12.15 -2.68 24.43
N GLY A 453 12.54 -1.46 24.13
CA GLY A 453 13.74 -1.09 23.41
C GLY A 453 14.32 0.21 23.97
N GLU A 454 15.25 0.82 23.24
CA GLU A 454 15.98 2.00 23.72
C GLU A 454 15.05 3.16 24.11
N ARG A 455 13.99 3.41 23.30
CA ARG A 455 13.06 4.55 23.49
C ARG A 455 11.59 4.16 23.41
N TYR A 456 11.27 2.89 23.60
CA TYR A 456 9.89 2.45 23.71
C TYR A 456 9.73 1.37 24.77
N ALA A 457 8.54 1.28 25.32
CA ALA A 457 8.12 0.17 26.16
C ALA A 457 6.63 -0.10 26.00
N VAL A 458 6.24 -1.37 26.07
CA VAL A 458 4.88 -1.87 25.86
C VAL A 458 4.52 -2.78 27.01
N TRP A 459 3.37 -2.55 27.62
CA TRP A 459 2.82 -3.36 28.70
C TRP A 459 1.44 -3.88 28.34
N SER A 460 1.00 -4.96 28.97
CA SER A 460 -0.37 -5.44 28.90
C SER A 460 -0.99 -5.69 30.27
N LYS A 461 -2.31 -5.59 30.34
CA LYS A 461 -3.11 -5.85 31.54
C LYS A 461 -4.38 -6.60 31.19
#